data_702f7fcab9409c1c2e863430e31043ff
#
_entry.id   702f7fcab9409c1c2e863430e31043ff
#
_cell.length_a   1.000
_cell.length_b   1.000
_cell.length_c   1.000
_cell.angle_alpha   90.00
_cell.angle_beta   90.00
_cell.angle_gamma   90.00
#
_symmetry.space_group_name_H-M   'P 1'
#
loop_
_entity.id
_entity.type
_entity.pdbx_description
1 polymer ?
#
loop_
_entity_poly.entity_id
_entity_poly.type
_entity_poly.pdbx_seq_one_letter_code
_entity_poly.pdbx_strand_id
1 'polypeptide(L)'
;MAKNYRQDDDIITVTAPEGGVQSGAGVVLGALFGVAGADAAEGELFAFGVRGVFELPAVATMIPQGTRVHWDVDAEMVTSIADAGTKPIGVAIGAGAAAGTVRVRLDGVALPA
;
A
#
# COMPACT_ATOMS: atom_id res chain seq x y z
N MET A 1 -20.83 -14.20 -16.57
CA MET A 1 -20.68 -13.71 -15.29
C MET A 1 -20.11 -14.71 -14.31
N ALA A 2 -19.24 -14.27 -13.56
CA ALA A 2 -18.46 -15.14 -12.73
C ALA A 2 -19.24 -15.66 -11.54
N LYS A 3 -19.61 -16.93 -11.58
CA LYS A 3 -20.27 -17.55 -10.45
C LYS A 3 -19.34 -17.72 -9.26
N ASN A 4 -18.04 -17.71 -9.51
CA ASN A 4 -17.03 -17.87 -8.46
C ASN A 4 -16.37 -16.58 -8.07
N TYR A 5 -16.98 -15.43 -8.41
CA TYR A 5 -16.55 -14.15 -7.90
C TYR A 5 -16.78 -14.12 -6.40
N ARG A 6 -15.76 -13.82 -5.63
CA ARG A 6 -15.81 -13.87 -4.16
C ARG A 6 -15.72 -12.52 -3.50
N GLN A 7 -14.97 -11.60 -4.08
CA GLN A 7 -14.81 -10.27 -3.50
C GLN A 7 -14.25 -9.33 -4.56
N ASP A 8 -14.40 -8.04 -4.29
CA ASP A 8 -13.86 -6.98 -5.11
C ASP A 8 -12.34 -7.06 -5.08
N ASP A 9 -11.69 -7.02 -6.23
CA ASP A 9 -10.24 -7.13 -6.28
C ASP A 9 -9.52 -5.83 -5.95
N ASP A 10 -10.23 -4.74 -5.68
CA ASP A 10 -9.63 -3.51 -5.16
C ASP A 10 -9.42 -3.60 -3.66
N ILE A 11 -10.31 -4.29 -2.97
CA ILE A 11 -10.23 -4.50 -1.53
C ILE A 11 -10.43 -5.98 -1.27
N ILE A 12 -9.46 -6.61 -0.65
CA ILE A 12 -9.53 -8.04 -0.34
C ILE A 12 -9.50 -8.23 1.16
N THR A 13 -9.94 -9.40 1.61
CA THR A 13 -9.90 -9.74 3.03
C THR A 13 -8.71 -10.65 3.28
N VAL A 14 -7.86 -10.26 4.20
CA VAL A 14 -6.64 -11.02 4.53
C VAL A 14 -6.48 -11.09 6.04
N THR A 15 -5.56 -11.96 6.47
CA THR A 15 -5.26 -12.14 7.89
C THR A 15 -4.14 -11.22 8.32
N ALA A 16 -4.29 -10.57 9.46
CA ALA A 16 -3.29 -9.64 9.97
C ALA A 16 -2.01 -10.39 10.34
N PRO A 17 -0.85 -9.83 9.99
CA PRO A 17 0.44 -10.44 10.29
C PRO A 17 0.81 -10.28 11.75
N GLU A 18 1.95 -10.84 12.12
CA GLU A 18 2.50 -10.72 13.46
C GLU A 18 2.59 -9.24 13.85
N GLY A 19 2.11 -8.92 15.03
CA GLY A 19 2.08 -7.54 15.50
C GLY A 19 0.82 -6.78 15.14
N GLY A 20 -0.02 -7.33 14.26
CA GLY A 20 -1.26 -6.68 13.85
C GLY A 20 -1.04 -5.54 12.87
N VAL A 21 -2.12 -4.82 12.56
CA VAL A 21 -2.10 -3.68 11.64
C VAL A 21 -2.95 -2.55 12.21
N GLN A 22 -2.67 -1.33 11.74
CA GLN A 22 -3.45 -0.14 12.09
C GLN A 22 -4.09 0.42 10.83
N SER A 23 -5.30 0.94 10.99
CA SER A 23 -6.04 1.56 9.89
C SER A 23 -5.20 2.64 9.20
N GLY A 24 -5.15 2.60 7.90
CA GLY A 24 -4.39 3.56 7.10
C GLY A 24 -2.94 3.22 6.90
N ALA A 25 -2.43 2.19 7.55
CA ALA A 25 -1.02 1.82 7.43
C ALA A 25 -0.76 1.06 6.13
N GLY A 26 0.37 1.36 5.47
CA GLY A 26 0.85 0.56 4.36
C GLY A 26 1.47 -0.71 4.89
N VAL A 27 1.14 -1.84 4.28
CA VAL A 27 1.56 -3.15 4.78
C VAL A 27 2.00 -4.02 3.61
N VAL A 28 3.12 -4.73 3.81
CA VAL A 28 3.59 -5.74 2.86
C VAL A 28 3.25 -7.11 3.41
N LEU A 29 2.50 -7.89 2.66
CA LEU A 29 2.14 -9.27 3.02
C LEU A 29 2.63 -10.18 1.90
N GLY A 30 3.87 -10.67 2.01
CA GLY A 30 4.46 -11.47 0.93
C GLY A 30 4.59 -10.65 -0.34
N ALA A 31 3.91 -11.05 -1.39
CA ALA A 31 3.91 -10.36 -2.67
C ALA A 31 2.80 -9.31 -2.79
N LEU A 32 2.05 -9.06 -1.71
CA LEU A 32 0.98 -8.06 -1.72
C LEU A 32 1.43 -6.81 -0.99
N PHE A 33 1.12 -5.65 -1.57
CA PHE A 33 1.19 -4.38 -0.85
C PHE A 33 -0.19 -3.77 -0.84
N GLY A 34 -0.57 -3.21 0.28
CA GLY A 34 -1.86 -2.53 0.38
C GLY A 34 -1.94 -1.68 1.63
N VAL A 35 -3.12 -1.11 1.84
CA VAL A 35 -3.40 -0.24 2.96
C VAL A 35 -4.49 -0.89 3.81
N ALA A 36 -4.24 -0.98 5.12
CA ALA A 36 -5.20 -1.55 6.05
C ALA A 36 -6.43 -0.64 6.15
N GLY A 37 -7.61 -1.22 6.01
CA GLY A 37 -8.87 -0.48 6.12
C GLY A 37 -9.39 -0.38 7.53
N ALA A 38 -8.80 -1.12 8.47
CA ALA A 38 -9.22 -1.11 9.86
C ALA A 38 -8.10 -1.66 10.72
N ASP A 39 -8.15 -1.37 12.02
CA ASP A 39 -7.23 -1.98 12.97
C ASP A 39 -7.55 -3.47 13.08
N ALA A 40 -6.51 -4.29 13.19
CA ALA A 40 -6.69 -5.73 13.40
C ALA A 40 -5.52 -6.26 14.21
N ALA A 41 -5.82 -7.12 15.15
CA ALA A 41 -4.79 -7.81 15.92
C ALA A 41 -4.28 -8.99 15.09
N GLU A 42 -3.08 -9.44 15.43
CA GLU A 42 -2.47 -10.58 14.78
C GLU A 42 -3.46 -11.74 14.67
N GLY A 43 -3.60 -12.30 13.48
CA GLY A 43 -4.49 -13.43 13.22
C GLY A 43 -5.93 -13.04 12.89
N GLU A 44 -6.31 -11.77 13.08
CA GLU A 44 -7.66 -11.32 12.72
C GLU A 44 -7.74 -10.98 11.24
N LEU A 45 -8.95 -11.12 10.69
CA LEU A 45 -9.20 -10.71 9.30
C LEU A 45 -9.39 -9.22 9.23
N PHE A 46 -8.93 -8.62 8.14
CA PHE A 46 -9.16 -7.19 7.91
C PHE A 46 -9.26 -6.89 6.41
N ALA A 47 -9.92 -5.77 6.10
CA ALA A 47 -10.02 -5.29 4.73
C ALA A 47 -8.68 -4.67 4.32
N PHE A 48 -8.18 -5.06 3.15
CA PHE A 48 -6.85 -4.70 2.67
C PHE A 48 -7.00 -4.07 1.29
N GLY A 49 -6.79 -2.77 1.19
CA GLY A 49 -6.92 -2.05 -0.07
C GLY A 49 -5.67 -2.22 -0.91
N VAL A 50 -5.77 -2.96 -2.01
CA VAL A 50 -4.62 -3.26 -2.88
C VAL A 50 -4.61 -2.43 -4.15
N ARG A 51 -5.72 -1.77 -4.47
CA ARG A 51 -5.84 -0.87 -5.62
C ARG A 51 -6.64 0.35 -5.20
N GLY A 52 -6.41 1.46 -5.89
CA GLY A 52 -7.09 2.70 -5.59
C GLY A 52 -6.10 3.77 -5.16
N VAL A 53 -6.62 4.90 -4.71
CA VAL A 53 -5.81 6.05 -4.32
C VAL A 53 -5.77 6.14 -2.81
N PHE A 54 -4.55 6.20 -2.27
CA PHE A 54 -4.33 6.27 -0.82
C PHE A 54 -3.30 7.32 -0.51
N GLU A 55 -3.43 7.94 0.66
CA GLU A 55 -2.45 8.89 1.16
C GLU A 55 -1.51 8.15 2.10
N LEU A 56 -0.21 8.18 1.78
CA LEU A 56 0.80 7.41 2.51
C LEU A 56 1.97 8.30 2.89
N PRO A 57 2.68 7.98 3.99
CA PRO A 57 3.87 8.74 4.36
C PRO A 57 4.96 8.59 3.30
N ALA A 58 5.71 9.65 3.07
CA ALA A 58 6.74 9.69 2.04
C ALA A 58 8.04 10.22 2.61
N VAL A 59 9.17 9.68 2.12
CA VAL A 59 10.49 10.13 2.54
C VAL A 59 10.85 11.50 1.96
N ALA A 60 10.19 11.88 0.86
CA ALA A 60 10.38 13.19 0.24
C ALA A 60 9.04 13.85 0.09
N THR A 61 9.00 15.19 0.29
CA THR A 61 7.75 15.93 0.25
C THR A 61 7.34 16.33 -1.17
N MET A 62 8.27 16.24 -2.12
CA MET A 62 8.04 16.72 -3.49
C MET A 62 8.21 15.57 -4.47
N ILE A 63 7.19 14.71 -4.56
CA ILE A 63 7.16 13.66 -5.56
C ILE A 63 6.19 14.11 -6.64
N PRO A 64 6.66 14.40 -7.85
CA PRO A 64 5.78 14.91 -8.90
C PRO A 64 4.71 13.92 -9.32
N GLN A 65 3.59 14.45 -9.75
CA GLN A 65 2.52 13.66 -10.33
C GLN A 65 3.07 12.82 -11.50
N GLY A 66 2.69 11.56 -11.53
CA GLY A 66 3.12 10.65 -12.59
C GLY A 66 4.41 9.91 -12.29
N THR A 67 5.06 10.17 -11.16
CA THR A 67 6.28 9.49 -10.79
C THR A 67 5.96 8.08 -10.29
N ARG A 68 6.65 7.08 -10.82
CA ARG A 68 6.56 5.73 -10.27
C ARG A 68 7.14 5.74 -8.86
N VAL A 69 6.42 5.17 -7.92
CA VAL A 69 6.85 5.17 -6.53
C VAL A 69 7.01 3.76 -6.01
N HIS A 70 7.83 3.65 -4.98
CA HIS A 70 8.20 2.41 -4.33
C HIS A 70 7.95 2.53 -2.84
N TRP A 71 7.86 1.41 -2.19
CA TRP A 71 7.71 1.35 -0.73
C TRP A 71 9.04 0.95 -0.13
N ASP A 72 9.57 1.79 0.74
CA ASP A 72 10.77 1.47 1.51
C ASP A 72 10.34 0.59 2.68
N VAL A 73 10.73 -0.67 2.63
CA VAL A 73 10.26 -1.66 3.60
C VAL A 73 10.76 -1.34 5.01
N ASP A 74 11.98 -0.84 5.12
CA ASP A 74 12.55 -0.54 6.44
C ASP A 74 11.99 0.74 7.03
N ALA A 75 11.88 1.79 6.24
CA ALA A 75 11.36 3.08 6.71
C ALA A 75 9.84 3.11 6.76
N GLU A 76 9.17 2.19 6.07
CA GLU A 76 7.71 2.16 5.94
C GLU A 76 7.19 3.48 5.37
N MET A 77 7.79 3.92 4.28
CA MET A 77 7.47 5.17 3.61
C MET A 77 7.60 5.02 2.10
N VAL A 78 6.86 5.89 1.38
CA VAL A 78 6.93 5.96 -0.08
C VAL A 78 8.20 6.69 -0.49
N THR A 79 8.87 6.19 -1.51
CA THR A 79 10.07 6.80 -2.07
C THR A 79 10.02 6.70 -3.60
N SER A 80 10.72 7.61 -4.28
CA SER A 80 10.90 7.53 -5.72
C SER A 80 12.14 6.74 -6.11
N ILE A 81 12.91 6.26 -5.13
CA ILE A 81 14.17 5.57 -5.38
C ILE A 81 13.93 4.07 -5.45
N ALA A 82 14.37 3.46 -6.57
CA ALA A 82 14.29 2.02 -6.74
C ALA A 82 15.63 1.41 -6.36
N ASP A 83 15.65 0.59 -5.30
CA ASP A 83 16.85 -0.12 -4.90
C ASP A 83 16.46 -1.45 -4.24
N ALA A 84 17.44 -2.13 -3.64
CA ALA A 84 17.21 -3.47 -3.09
C ALA A 84 16.26 -3.45 -1.90
N GLY A 85 16.13 -2.34 -1.19
CA GLY A 85 15.27 -2.21 -0.03
C GLY A 85 13.89 -1.66 -0.34
N THR A 86 13.55 -1.46 -1.62
CA THR A 86 12.25 -0.89 -2.00
C THR A 86 11.51 -1.79 -2.96
N LYS A 87 10.17 -1.66 -2.96
CA LYS A 87 9.29 -2.46 -3.80
C LYS A 87 8.36 -1.53 -4.57
N PRO A 88 8.15 -1.72 -5.88
CA PRO A 88 7.25 -0.86 -6.65
C PRO A 88 5.81 -1.05 -6.20
N ILE A 89 5.10 0.05 -5.99
CA ILE A 89 3.71 -0.03 -5.50
C ILE A 89 2.72 0.71 -6.38
N GLY A 90 3.17 1.67 -7.18
CA GLY A 90 2.24 2.41 -8.01
C GLY A 90 2.81 3.72 -8.49
N VAL A 91 1.95 4.71 -8.65
CA VAL A 91 2.31 6.01 -9.23
C VAL A 91 1.77 7.13 -8.34
N ALA A 92 2.59 8.14 -8.09
CA ALA A 92 2.18 9.32 -7.34
C ALA A 92 1.21 10.15 -8.18
N ILE A 93 0.15 10.65 -7.56
CA ILE A 93 -0.82 11.52 -8.24
C ILE A 93 -0.86 12.93 -7.66
N GLY A 94 -0.09 13.19 -6.61
CA GLY A 94 0.00 14.52 -6.05
C GLY A 94 0.39 14.48 -4.58
N ALA A 95 0.58 15.66 -4.01
CA ALA A 95 0.89 15.77 -2.60
C ALA A 95 -0.30 15.35 -1.77
N GLY A 96 -0.04 14.75 -0.61
CA GLY A 96 -1.09 14.43 0.33
C GLY A 96 -1.59 15.68 1.05
N ALA A 97 -2.74 15.56 1.69
CA ALA A 97 -3.31 16.65 2.46
C ALA A 97 -2.48 16.97 3.69
N ALA A 98 -1.89 15.94 4.30
CA ALA A 98 -1.04 16.12 5.47
C ALA A 98 0.42 16.29 5.05
N ALA A 99 1.19 17.05 5.84
CA ALA A 99 2.61 17.22 5.58
C ALA A 99 3.31 15.85 5.66
N GLY A 100 4.26 15.63 4.76
CA GLY A 100 5.02 14.39 4.76
C GLY A 100 4.29 13.21 4.14
N THR A 101 3.19 13.46 3.44
CA THR A 101 2.44 12.39 2.77
C THR A 101 2.34 12.64 1.27
N VAL A 102 2.04 11.59 0.53
CA VAL A 102 1.82 11.66 -0.90
C VAL A 102 0.61 10.80 -1.23
N ARG A 103 -0.17 11.22 -2.22
CA ARG A 103 -1.28 10.42 -2.73
C ARG A 103 -0.75 9.51 -3.81
N VAL A 104 -1.01 8.22 -3.65
CA VAL A 104 -0.50 7.17 -4.54
C VAL A 104 -1.65 6.35 -5.08
N ARG A 105 -1.62 6.09 -6.37
CA ARG A 105 -2.53 5.13 -6.97
C ARG A 105 -1.84 3.79 -6.97
N LEU A 106 -2.35 2.87 -6.17
CA LEU A 106 -1.83 1.50 -6.12
C LEU A 106 -2.35 0.73 -7.31
N ASP A 107 -1.50 -0.05 -7.94
CA ASP A 107 -1.86 -0.78 -9.15
C ASP A 107 -2.26 -2.23 -8.90
N GLY A 108 -2.11 -2.70 -7.68
CA GLY A 108 -2.49 -4.07 -7.32
C GLY A 108 -1.59 -5.15 -7.91
N VAL A 109 -0.47 -4.78 -8.50
CA VAL A 109 0.45 -5.73 -9.11
C VAL A 109 1.26 -6.42 -8.01
N ALA A 110 1.48 -7.73 -8.16
CA ALA A 110 2.28 -8.48 -7.20
C ALA A 110 3.69 -7.91 -7.12
N LEU A 111 4.22 -7.84 -5.91
CA LEU A 111 5.56 -7.33 -5.70
C LEU A 111 6.60 -8.36 -6.16
N PRO A 112 7.76 -7.90 -6.66
CA PRO A 112 8.85 -8.82 -6.97
C PRO A 112 9.36 -9.47 -5.68
N ALA A 113 9.88 -10.67 -5.85
CA ALA A 113 10.43 -11.44 -4.74
C ALA A 113 11.67 -10.78 -4.15
#